data_4ead82ac1f0d5f77ed5b40d86092f261
#
_entry.id   4ead82ac1f0d5f77ed5b40d86092f261
#
_cell.length_a   1.000
_cell.length_b   1.000
_cell.length_c   1.000
_cell.angle_alpha   90.00
_cell.angle_beta   90.00
_cell.angle_gamma   90.00
#
_symmetry.space_group_name_H-M   'P 1'
#
loop_
_entity.id
_entity.type
_entity.pdbx_description
1 polymer ?
#
loop_
_entity_poly.entity_id
_entity_poly.type
_entity_poly.pdbx_seq_one_letter_code
_entity_poly.pdbx_strand_id
1 'polypeptide(L)'
;MTDEMELLKRTKLFVLDMDGTFYLGNQILPGAADFLKAVEKAGKQYLFFTNNSSRSPRDYMAKLEKMGCPITRDQIMTSGDVTIRYLQTHYPDKTVYLVGTPPLVESFQEAGIHLVNEKPDIVVIGFDTTLTYEKLSNACTFIREGALFLATHLDINCPTETGFIPDCGSFCAAISLSTGKQPKYLGKPFAETVEMVLDKTGFSAPEVAFVGDRLYTDVATGVKNGAVGLLVLTGETHLEDVPTSEVQPDAIFASLGEMGQQLCQL
;
A
#
# COMPACT_ATOMS: atom_id res chain seq x y z
N MET A 1 16.89 8.27 26.94
CA MET A 1 16.26 8.31 25.63
C MET A 1 15.15 7.25 25.68
N THR A 2 13.94 7.54 25.26
CA THR A 2 12.88 6.52 25.24
C THR A 2 13.14 5.54 24.11
N ASP A 3 12.57 4.34 24.18
CA ASP A 3 12.71 3.33 23.13
C ASP A 3 12.20 3.86 21.78
N GLU A 4 11.14 4.70 21.79
CA GLU A 4 10.60 5.39 20.62
C GLU A 4 11.62 6.32 19.95
N MET A 5 12.36 7.11 20.74
CA MET A 5 13.41 8.01 20.21
C MET A 5 14.56 7.24 19.59
N GLU A 6 14.94 6.09 20.14
CA GLU A 6 15.95 5.22 19.52
C GLU A 6 15.46 4.63 18.18
N LEU A 7 14.19 4.24 18.10
CA LEU A 7 13.57 3.82 16.84
C LEU A 7 13.60 4.93 15.79
N LEU A 8 13.14 6.13 16.14
CA LEU A 8 13.17 7.28 15.24
C LEU A 8 14.59 7.63 14.80
N LYS A 9 15.57 7.53 15.70
CA LYS A 9 16.97 7.83 15.42
C LYS A 9 17.59 6.86 14.40
N ARG A 10 17.37 5.55 14.57
CA ARG A 10 17.91 4.52 13.66
C ARG A 10 17.19 4.44 12.32
N THR A 11 15.93 4.83 12.25
CA THR A 11 15.14 4.84 11.01
C THR A 11 15.73 5.84 10.02
N LYS A 12 15.98 5.41 8.79
CA LYS A 12 16.48 6.23 7.69
C LYS A 12 15.40 6.54 6.66
N LEU A 13 14.42 5.64 6.51
CA LEU A 13 13.29 5.78 5.60
C LEU A 13 11.98 5.57 6.35
N PHE A 14 11.06 6.52 6.21
CA PHE A 14 9.67 6.39 6.66
C PHE A 14 8.77 6.09 5.46
N VAL A 15 8.18 4.90 5.42
CA VAL A 15 7.17 4.51 4.44
C VAL A 15 5.81 4.83 5.03
N LEU A 16 5.15 5.85 4.51
CA LEU A 16 3.95 6.45 5.08
C LEU A 16 2.70 5.94 4.34
N ASP A 17 1.75 5.41 5.06
CA ASP A 17 0.40 5.30 4.54
C ASP A 17 -0.20 6.70 4.28
N MET A 18 -1.28 6.76 3.52
CA MET A 18 -1.84 8.03 3.06
C MET A 18 -3.16 8.36 3.75
N ASP A 19 -4.23 7.59 3.50
CA ASP A 19 -5.56 7.86 4.07
C ASP A 19 -5.62 7.48 5.56
N GLY A 20 -5.98 8.43 6.43
CA GLY A 20 -5.98 8.22 7.88
C GLY A 20 -4.63 8.45 8.56
N THR A 21 -3.54 8.53 7.80
CA THR A 21 -2.17 8.72 8.29
C THR A 21 -1.62 10.09 7.93
N PHE A 22 -1.58 10.44 6.66
CA PHE A 22 -1.07 11.74 6.18
C PHE A 22 -2.18 12.72 5.89
N TYR A 23 -3.28 12.28 5.32
CA TYR A 23 -4.47 13.10 5.03
C TYR A 23 -5.76 12.32 5.33
N LEU A 24 -6.87 13.04 5.42
CA LEU A 24 -8.23 12.49 5.42
C LEU A 24 -9.06 13.22 4.36
N GLY A 25 -9.60 12.46 3.40
CA GLY A 25 -10.25 13.04 2.23
C GLY A 25 -9.31 13.94 1.42
N ASN A 26 -9.53 15.24 1.43
CA ASN A 26 -8.71 16.25 0.74
C ASN A 26 -7.97 17.20 1.69
N GLN A 27 -7.83 16.85 2.96
CA GLN A 27 -7.19 17.69 3.96
C GLN A 27 -5.99 16.96 4.59
N ILE A 28 -4.81 17.58 4.53
CA ILE A 28 -3.62 17.09 5.25
C ILE A 28 -3.90 17.17 6.75
N LEU A 29 -3.60 16.09 7.46
CA LEU A 29 -3.78 16.01 8.91
C LEU A 29 -2.83 16.98 9.64
N PRO A 30 -3.26 17.51 10.81
CA PRO A 30 -2.43 18.45 11.57
C PRO A 30 -1.03 17.92 11.87
N GLY A 31 0.00 18.71 11.54
CA GLY A 31 1.40 18.36 11.77
C GLY A 31 2.02 17.37 10.78
N ALA A 32 1.22 16.75 9.88
CA ALA A 32 1.75 15.77 8.94
C ALA A 32 2.73 16.39 7.91
N ALA A 33 2.42 17.57 7.40
CA ALA A 33 3.36 18.30 6.52
C ALA A 33 4.64 18.74 7.26
N ASP A 34 4.54 19.09 8.54
CA ASP A 34 5.72 19.46 9.33
C ASP A 34 6.59 18.24 9.68
N PHE A 35 5.99 17.06 9.81
CA PHE A 35 6.72 15.81 9.92
C PHE A 35 7.63 15.58 8.71
N LEU A 36 7.14 15.77 7.47
CA LEU A 36 7.98 15.63 6.28
C LEU A 36 9.20 16.56 6.32
N LYS A 37 8.99 17.81 6.71
CA LYS A 37 10.09 18.79 6.88
C LYS A 37 11.09 18.35 7.96
N ALA A 38 10.58 17.77 9.08
CA ALA A 38 11.44 17.25 10.13
C ALA A 38 12.28 16.05 9.66
N VAL A 39 11.68 15.15 8.87
CA VAL A 39 12.39 14.02 8.24
C VAL A 39 13.53 14.53 7.35
N GLU A 40 13.26 15.45 6.46
CA GLU A 40 14.26 16.03 5.56
C GLU A 40 15.37 16.77 6.32
N LYS A 41 15.00 17.57 7.34
CA LYS A 41 15.96 18.28 8.19
C LYS A 41 16.87 17.32 8.97
N ALA A 42 16.37 16.16 9.35
CA ALA A 42 17.14 15.11 10.00
C ALA A 42 18.03 14.30 9.02
N GLY A 43 18.05 14.65 7.72
CA GLY A 43 18.80 13.93 6.69
C GLY A 43 18.24 12.55 6.38
N LYS A 44 16.97 12.32 6.68
CA LYS A 44 16.24 11.06 6.44
C LYS A 44 15.34 11.20 5.22
N GLN A 45 14.73 10.07 4.79
CA GLN A 45 13.86 10.01 3.63
C GLN A 45 12.44 9.59 4.02
N TYR A 46 11.48 9.93 3.17
CA TYR A 46 10.12 9.41 3.24
C TYR A 46 9.65 8.91 1.88
N LEU A 47 8.71 7.99 1.92
CA LEU A 47 8.07 7.39 0.76
C LEU A 47 6.59 7.17 1.10
N PHE A 48 5.67 7.69 0.31
CA PHE A 48 4.26 7.35 0.45
C PHE A 48 3.97 5.97 -0.14
N PHE A 49 3.17 5.19 0.55
CA PHE A 49 2.72 3.89 0.07
C PHE A 49 1.21 3.70 0.31
N THR A 50 0.47 3.36 -0.73
CA THR A 50 -0.95 3.03 -0.61
C THR A 50 -1.27 1.67 -1.21
N ASN A 51 -2.16 0.90 -0.53
CA ASN A 51 -2.74 -0.31 -1.10
C ASN A 51 -3.73 -0.02 -2.23
N ASN A 52 -4.32 1.16 -2.24
CA ASN A 52 -5.34 1.51 -3.24
C ASN A 52 -4.76 1.52 -4.66
N SER A 53 -5.10 0.50 -5.44
CA SER A 53 -4.67 0.32 -6.83
C SER A 53 -5.63 0.91 -7.87
N SER A 54 -6.73 1.55 -7.44
CA SER A 54 -7.69 2.14 -8.37
C SER A 54 -7.19 3.39 -9.08
N ARG A 55 -6.10 3.97 -8.61
CA ARG A 55 -5.46 5.18 -9.13
C ARG A 55 -4.00 4.94 -9.42
N SER A 56 -3.46 5.69 -10.38
CA SER A 56 -2.03 5.68 -10.70
C SER A 56 -1.22 6.54 -9.71
N PRO A 57 0.11 6.35 -9.61
CA PRO A 57 0.98 7.27 -8.89
C PRO A 57 0.85 8.72 -9.34
N ARG A 58 0.58 8.98 -10.63
CA ARG A 58 0.34 10.33 -11.17
C ARG A 58 -0.90 10.99 -10.55
N ASP A 59 -1.97 10.23 -10.35
CA ASP A 59 -3.19 10.74 -9.73
C ASP A 59 -2.95 11.16 -8.28
N TYR A 60 -2.15 10.38 -7.53
CA TYR A 60 -1.77 10.71 -6.15
C TYR A 60 -0.83 11.91 -6.09
N MET A 61 0.14 12.02 -7.00
CA MET A 61 1.00 13.21 -7.12
C MET A 61 0.16 14.47 -7.36
N ALA A 62 -0.78 14.42 -8.30
CA ALA A 62 -1.68 15.53 -8.60
C ALA A 62 -2.61 15.86 -7.41
N LYS A 63 -3.07 14.85 -6.65
CA LYS A 63 -3.85 15.05 -5.43
C LYS A 63 -3.04 15.78 -4.37
N LEU A 64 -1.83 15.31 -4.08
CA LEU A 64 -0.94 15.90 -3.06
C LEU A 64 -0.50 17.32 -3.46
N GLU A 65 -0.22 17.59 -4.72
CA GLU A 65 0.08 18.93 -5.24
C GLU A 65 -1.07 19.92 -4.97
N LYS A 66 -2.32 19.51 -5.26
CA LYS A 66 -3.52 20.32 -4.96
C LYS A 66 -3.69 20.60 -3.46
N MET A 67 -3.19 19.70 -2.60
CA MET A 67 -3.21 19.85 -1.15
C MET A 67 -2.01 20.68 -0.63
N GLY A 68 -1.14 21.19 -1.52
CA GLY A 68 0.04 21.98 -1.16
C GLY A 68 1.26 21.16 -0.72
N CYS A 69 1.27 19.86 -1.01
CA CYS A 69 2.38 18.94 -0.72
C CYS A 69 2.84 18.24 -2.00
N PRO A 70 3.52 18.96 -2.94
CA PRO A 70 4.02 18.34 -4.16
C PRO A 70 5.11 17.32 -3.85
N ILE A 71 5.04 16.16 -4.51
CA ILE A 71 6.02 15.07 -4.39
C ILE A 71 6.52 14.65 -5.77
N THR A 72 7.65 13.96 -5.80
CA THR A 72 8.19 13.34 -7.03
C THR A 72 7.68 11.91 -7.20
N ARG A 73 7.84 11.33 -8.41
CA ARG A 73 7.48 9.94 -8.69
C ARG A 73 8.23 8.95 -7.77
N ASP A 74 9.44 9.29 -7.37
CA ASP A 74 10.24 8.43 -6.49
C ASP A 74 9.77 8.41 -5.03
N GLN A 75 8.95 9.38 -4.64
CA GLN A 75 8.39 9.49 -3.29
C GLN A 75 7.01 8.84 -3.14
N ILE A 76 6.55 8.06 -4.13
CA ILE A 76 5.27 7.34 -4.04
C ILE A 76 5.38 5.95 -4.65
N MET A 77 4.72 4.99 -4.01
CA MET A 77 4.47 3.64 -4.48
C MET A 77 3.03 3.22 -4.18
N THR A 78 2.50 2.35 -5.02
CA THR A 78 1.18 1.74 -4.86
C THR A 78 1.28 0.21 -4.87
N SER A 79 0.25 -0.49 -4.43
CA SER A 79 0.16 -1.94 -4.60
C SER A 79 0.18 -2.37 -6.07
N GLY A 80 -0.24 -1.48 -6.98
CA GLY A 80 -0.08 -1.66 -8.43
C GLY A 80 1.39 -1.72 -8.85
N ASP A 81 2.24 -0.82 -8.32
CA ASP A 81 3.69 -0.84 -8.59
C ASP A 81 4.34 -2.14 -8.08
N VAL A 82 3.96 -2.60 -6.88
CA VAL A 82 4.44 -3.88 -6.33
C VAL A 82 4.05 -5.04 -7.24
N THR A 83 2.81 -5.05 -7.73
CA THR A 83 2.31 -6.10 -8.61
C THR A 83 3.05 -6.10 -9.95
N ILE A 84 3.27 -4.94 -10.55
CA ILE A 84 4.05 -4.79 -11.79
C ILE A 84 5.48 -5.33 -11.57
N ARG A 85 6.15 -4.92 -10.49
CA ARG A 85 7.51 -5.38 -10.19
C ARG A 85 7.56 -6.90 -9.99
N TYR A 86 6.58 -7.45 -9.26
CA TYR A 86 6.47 -8.88 -9.05
C TYR A 86 6.31 -9.65 -10.36
N LEU A 87 5.46 -9.17 -11.27
CA LEU A 87 5.27 -9.76 -12.59
C LEU A 87 6.54 -9.70 -13.42
N GLN A 88 7.21 -8.56 -13.50
CA GLN A 88 8.45 -8.37 -14.23
C GLN A 88 9.58 -9.27 -13.72
N THR A 89 9.64 -9.51 -12.41
CA THR A 89 10.70 -10.30 -11.78
C THR A 89 10.45 -11.80 -11.92
N HIS A 90 9.22 -12.26 -11.69
CA HIS A 90 8.89 -13.68 -11.61
C HIS A 90 8.23 -14.25 -12.86
N TYR A 91 7.63 -13.40 -13.69
CA TYR A 91 6.82 -13.80 -14.84
C TYR A 91 7.02 -12.88 -16.06
N PRO A 92 8.26 -12.59 -16.49
CA PRO A 92 8.56 -11.56 -17.49
C PRO A 92 7.90 -11.80 -18.85
N ASP A 93 7.68 -13.08 -19.22
CA ASP A 93 7.15 -13.45 -20.55
C ASP A 93 5.68 -13.89 -20.50
N LYS A 94 5.00 -13.70 -19.37
CA LYS A 94 3.63 -14.18 -19.18
C LYS A 94 2.59 -13.14 -19.55
N THR A 95 1.48 -13.63 -20.10
CA THR A 95 0.31 -12.81 -20.45
C THR A 95 -0.60 -12.63 -19.25
N VAL A 96 -1.21 -11.45 -19.12
CA VAL A 96 -1.99 -11.05 -17.96
C VAL A 96 -3.39 -10.58 -18.37
N TYR A 97 -4.42 -11.13 -17.75
CA TYR A 97 -5.76 -10.57 -17.72
C TYR A 97 -5.89 -9.70 -16.46
N LEU A 98 -6.10 -8.39 -16.65
CA LEU A 98 -6.18 -7.43 -15.54
C LEU A 98 -7.63 -6.98 -15.31
N VAL A 99 -8.13 -7.23 -14.11
CA VAL A 99 -9.35 -6.60 -13.59
C VAL A 99 -8.92 -5.34 -12.82
N GLY A 100 -9.09 -4.19 -13.43
CA GLY A 100 -8.65 -2.91 -12.88
C GLY A 100 -9.28 -1.73 -13.58
N THR A 101 -9.11 -0.55 -12.97
CA THR A 101 -9.51 0.74 -13.53
C THR A 101 -8.64 1.12 -14.74
N PRO A 102 -9.10 2.06 -15.59
CA PRO A 102 -8.25 2.56 -16.68
C PRO A 102 -6.87 3.07 -16.24
N PRO A 103 -6.70 3.83 -15.13
CA PRO A 103 -5.39 4.23 -14.65
C PRO A 103 -4.47 3.05 -14.27
N LEU A 104 -5.00 1.97 -13.69
CA LEU A 104 -4.21 0.79 -13.39
C LEU A 104 -3.79 0.06 -14.67
N VAL A 105 -4.72 -0.07 -15.64
CA VAL A 105 -4.44 -0.66 -16.96
C VAL A 105 -3.32 0.11 -17.67
N GLU A 106 -3.39 1.45 -17.68
CA GLU A 106 -2.36 2.31 -18.25
C GLU A 106 -1.00 2.10 -17.58
N SER A 107 -0.95 2.02 -16.26
CA SER A 107 0.29 1.77 -15.51
C SER A 107 0.92 0.43 -15.87
N PHE A 108 0.13 -0.64 -16.06
CA PHE A 108 0.61 -1.95 -16.48
C PHE A 108 1.13 -1.92 -17.92
N GLN A 109 0.43 -1.23 -18.82
CA GLN A 109 0.86 -1.07 -20.23
C GLN A 109 2.16 -0.27 -20.34
N GLU A 110 2.29 0.84 -19.62
CA GLU A 110 3.52 1.66 -19.58
C GLU A 110 4.71 0.87 -19.04
N ALA A 111 4.47 -0.05 -18.10
CA ALA A 111 5.49 -0.94 -17.57
C ALA A 111 5.84 -2.12 -18.50
N GLY A 112 5.18 -2.24 -19.67
CA GLY A 112 5.42 -3.30 -20.63
C GLY A 112 4.81 -4.66 -20.26
N ILE A 113 3.85 -4.70 -19.34
CA ILE A 113 3.11 -5.94 -19.01
C ILE A 113 2.22 -6.30 -20.21
N HIS A 114 2.32 -7.55 -20.65
CA HIS A 114 1.56 -8.05 -21.79
C HIS A 114 0.10 -8.35 -21.41
N LEU A 115 -0.78 -7.36 -21.53
CA LEU A 115 -2.20 -7.49 -21.24
C LEU A 115 -2.95 -8.16 -22.40
N VAL A 116 -3.81 -9.15 -22.07
CA VAL A 116 -4.64 -9.91 -23.02
C VAL A 116 -6.06 -10.05 -22.51
N ASN A 117 -7.02 -10.25 -23.43
CA ASN A 117 -8.43 -10.52 -23.10
C ASN A 117 -8.83 -11.99 -23.26
N GLU A 118 -7.94 -12.81 -23.74
CA GLU A 118 -8.20 -14.24 -23.99
C GLU A 118 -6.98 -15.07 -23.57
N LYS A 119 -7.25 -16.23 -22.97
CA LYS A 119 -6.24 -17.25 -22.60
C LYS A 119 -5.01 -16.67 -21.87
N PRO A 120 -5.19 -15.90 -20.80
CA PRO A 120 -4.06 -15.38 -20.04
C PRO A 120 -3.34 -16.50 -19.26
N ASP A 121 -2.05 -16.32 -19.03
CA ASP A 121 -1.30 -17.14 -18.07
C ASP A 121 -1.65 -16.76 -16.62
N ILE A 122 -1.96 -15.47 -16.40
CA ILE A 122 -2.16 -14.88 -15.06
C ILE A 122 -3.40 -14.00 -15.09
N VAL A 123 -4.21 -14.09 -14.02
CA VAL A 123 -5.29 -13.14 -13.72
C VAL A 123 -4.84 -12.28 -12.55
N VAL A 124 -4.87 -10.96 -12.72
CA VAL A 124 -4.60 -9.99 -11.65
C VAL A 124 -5.88 -9.24 -11.32
N ILE A 125 -6.25 -9.25 -10.04
CA ILE A 125 -7.37 -8.45 -9.52
C ILE A 125 -6.81 -7.23 -8.78
N GLY A 126 -7.24 -6.06 -9.23
CA GLY A 126 -7.02 -4.80 -8.54
C GLY A 126 -8.31 -4.24 -7.94
N PHE A 127 -8.22 -3.08 -7.29
CA PHE A 127 -9.38 -2.31 -6.88
C PHE A 127 -10.00 -1.64 -8.11
N ASP A 128 -11.05 -2.23 -8.62
CA ASP A 128 -11.70 -1.80 -9.87
C ASP A 128 -13.07 -1.16 -9.61
N THR A 129 -13.11 0.17 -9.51
CA THR A 129 -14.36 0.93 -9.38
C THR A 129 -15.19 0.94 -10.68
N THR A 130 -14.68 0.34 -11.76
CA THR A 130 -15.36 0.14 -13.04
C THR A 130 -15.67 -1.33 -13.32
N LEU A 131 -15.70 -2.17 -12.27
CA LEU A 131 -15.96 -3.60 -12.36
C LEU A 131 -17.30 -3.88 -13.05
N THR A 132 -17.27 -4.75 -14.04
CA THR A 132 -18.45 -5.28 -14.71
C THR A 132 -18.61 -6.77 -14.43
N TYR A 133 -19.83 -7.29 -14.61
CA TYR A 133 -20.07 -8.73 -14.50
C TYR A 133 -19.23 -9.52 -15.51
N GLU A 134 -19.00 -8.96 -16.70
CA GLU A 134 -18.15 -9.55 -17.72
C GLU A 134 -16.70 -9.73 -17.23
N LYS A 135 -16.10 -8.67 -16.68
CA LYS A 135 -14.74 -8.75 -16.10
C LYS A 135 -14.65 -9.83 -15.02
N LEU A 136 -15.64 -9.89 -14.12
CA LEU A 136 -15.68 -10.88 -13.05
C LEU A 136 -15.84 -12.30 -13.59
N SER A 137 -16.74 -12.50 -14.55
CA SER A 137 -17.01 -13.80 -15.18
C SER A 137 -15.79 -14.33 -15.92
N ASN A 138 -15.12 -13.47 -16.71
CA ASN A 138 -13.91 -13.82 -17.45
C ASN A 138 -12.78 -14.21 -16.49
N ALA A 139 -12.56 -13.43 -15.42
CA ALA A 139 -11.56 -13.78 -14.40
C ALA A 139 -11.81 -15.18 -13.80
N CYS A 140 -13.06 -15.47 -13.41
CA CYS A 140 -13.44 -16.78 -12.90
C CYS A 140 -13.18 -17.90 -13.91
N THR A 141 -13.48 -17.69 -15.18
CA THR A 141 -13.26 -18.67 -16.26
C THR A 141 -11.78 -18.97 -16.42
N PHE A 142 -10.96 -17.95 -16.58
CA PHE A 142 -9.51 -18.12 -16.76
C PHE A 142 -8.84 -18.80 -15.57
N ILE A 143 -9.24 -18.44 -14.32
CA ILE A 143 -8.72 -19.09 -13.11
C ILE A 143 -9.11 -20.58 -13.06
N ARG A 144 -10.33 -20.95 -13.46
CA ARG A 144 -10.73 -22.37 -13.56
C ARG A 144 -9.94 -23.12 -14.64
N GLU A 145 -9.58 -22.44 -15.73
CA GLU A 145 -8.77 -22.99 -16.82
C GLU A 145 -7.28 -23.12 -16.45
N GLY A 146 -6.89 -22.63 -15.27
CA GLY A 146 -5.55 -22.82 -14.72
C GLY A 146 -4.65 -21.58 -14.72
N ALA A 147 -5.17 -20.40 -15.06
CA ALA A 147 -4.43 -19.17 -14.91
C ALA A 147 -4.05 -18.92 -13.44
N LEU A 148 -2.84 -18.42 -13.19
CA LEU A 148 -2.41 -18.03 -11.86
C LEU A 148 -3.27 -16.86 -11.33
N PHE A 149 -3.72 -16.95 -10.07
CA PHE A 149 -4.56 -15.95 -9.46
C PHE A 149 -3.75 -15.04 -8.52
N LEU A 150 -3.56 -13.78 -8.93
CA LEU A 150 -2.88 -12.73 -8.16
C LEU A 150 -3.85 -11.60 -7.83
N ALA A 151 -3.56 -10.87 -6.75
CA ALA A 151 -4.30 -9.68 -6.35
C ALA A 151 -3.34 -8.59 -5.85
N THR A 152 -3.65 -7.34 -6.15
CA THR A 152 -2.81 -6.20 -5.77
C THR A 152 -2.74 -6.00 -4.26
N HIS A 153 -3.83 -6.27 -3.52
CA HIS A 153 -3.91 -6.16 -2.05
C HIS A 153 -5.15 -6.90 -1.51
N LEU A 154 -5.24 -7.01 -0.20
CA LEU A 154 -6.26 -7.81 0.48
C LEU A 154 -7.44 -7.01 1.05
N ASP A 155 -7.42 -5.68 0.98
CA ASP A 155 -8.41 -4.83 1.64
C ASP A 155 -9.82 -5.15 1.16
N ILE A 156 -10.72 -5.39 2.13
CA ILE A 156 -12.11 -5.79 1.85
C ILE A 156 -12.95 -4.57 1.48
N ASN A 157 -12.69 -3.44 2.13
CA ASN A 157 -13.42 -2.21 1.95
C ASN A 157 -12.49 -1.01 1.80
N CYS A 158 -12.87 -0.09 0.93
CA CYS A 158 -12.29 1.24 0.83
C CYS A 158 -13.21 2.25 1.55
N PRO A 159 -12.71 3.04 2.53
CA PRO A 159 -13.49 4.07 3.17
C PRO A 159 -13.79 5.22 2.19
N THR A 160 -14.97 5.81 2.33
CA THR A 160 -15.44 6.98 1.59
C THR A 160 -16.05 8.00 2.55
N GLU A 161 -16.38 9.18 2.07
CA GLU A 161 -17.05 10.22 2.89
C GLU A 161 -18.41 9.77 3.44
N THR A 162 -19.07 8.80 2.78
CA THR A 162 -20.42 8.33 3.12
C THR A 162 -20.47 6.90 3.67
N GLY A 163 -19.32 6.28 3.95
CA GLY A 163 -19.24 4.90 4.44
C GLY A 163 -18.13 4.10 3.75
N PHE A 164 -18.46 2.87 3.33
CA PHE A 164 -17.48 1.95 2.74
C PHE A 164 -17.99 1.43 1.39
N ILE A 165 -17.05 1.22 0.46
CA ILE A 165 -17.32 0.53 -0.80
C ILE A 165 -16.46 -0.74 -0.89
N PRO A 166 -16.93 -1.81 -1.59
CA PRO A 166 -16.15 -3.04 -1.78
C PRO A 166 -14.81 -2.75 -2.46
N ASP A 167 -13.75 -3.34 -1.94
CA ASP A 167 -12.40 -3.22 -2.46
C ASP A 167 -11.88 -4.55 -3.04
N CYS A 168 -10.64 -4.62 -3.46
CA CYS A 168 -9.99 -5.75 -4.12
C CYS A 168 -10.22 -7.08 -3.42
N GLY A 169 -10.08 -7.13 -2.08
CA GLY A 169 -10.30 -8.34 -1.30
C GLY A 169 -11.73 -8.86 -1.38
N SER A 170 -12.74 -7.98 -1.49
CA SER A 170 -14.13 -8.38 -1.69
C SER A 170 -14.34 -9.05 -3.05
N PHE A 171 -13.70 -8.54 -4.10
CA PHE A 171 -13.75 -9.16 -5.43
C PHE A 171 -13.04 -10.51 -5.42
N CYS A 172 -11.89 -10.60 -4.76
CA CYS A 172 -11.16 -11.85 -4.57
C CYS A 172 -11.99 -12.88 -3.80
N ALA A 173 -12.73 -12.48 -2.78
CA ALA A 173 -13.62 -13.38 -2.04
C ALA A 173 -14.72 -13.96 -2.94
N ALA A 174 -15.38 -13.13 -3.75
CA ALA A 174 -16.39 -13.57 -4.70
C ALA A 174 -15.81 -14.56 -5.73
N ILE A 175 -14.63 -14.26 -6.29
CA ILE A 175 -13.92 -15.14 -7.24
C ILE A 175 -13.51 -16.45 -6.56
N SER A 176 -12.98 -16.38 -5.33
CA SER A 176 -12.55 -17.58 -4.57
C SER A 176 -13.73 -18.51 -4.28
N LEU A 177 -14.86 -17.96 -3.87
CA LEU A 177 -16.09 -18.75 -3.67
C LEU A 177 -16.56 -19.43 -4.97
N SER A 178 -16.46 -18.71 -6.09
CA SER A 178 -16.89 -19.22 -7.40
C SER A 178 -15.96 -20.27 -7.97
N THR A 179 -14.65 -20.14 -7.79
CA THR A 179 -13.62 -20.96 -8.45
C THR A 179 -13.00 -22.04 -7.57
N GLY A 180 -13.11 -21.90 -6.24
CA GLY A 180 -12.41 -22.74 -5.26
C GLY A 180 -10.91 -22.45 -5.18
N LYS A 181 -10.42 -21.38 -5.80
CA LYS A 181 -9.01 -20.96 -5.80
C LYS A 181 -8.80 -19.73 -4.93
N GLN A 182 -7.62 -19.60 -4.34
CA GLN A 182 -7.23 -18.42 -3.55
C GLN A 182 -6.18 -17.60 -4.28
N PRO A 183 -6.22 -16.27 -4.19
CA PRO A 183 -5.20 -15.41 -4.77
C PRO A 183 -3.92 -15.40 -3.94
N LYS A 184 -2.79 -15.11 -4.58
CA LYS A 184 -1.64 -14.54 -3.90
C LYS A 184 -1.80 -13.03 -3.88
N TYR A 185 -1.84 -12.45 -2.69
CA TYR A 185 -1.86 -11.00 -2.46
C TYR A 185 -0.43 -10.44 -2.42
N LEU A 186 -0.22 -9.20 -2.91
CA LEU A 186 1.10 -8.62 -3.13
C LEU A 186 1.37 -7.29 -2.40
N GLY A 187 0.32 -6.50 -2.07
CA GLY A 187 0.42 -5.24 -1.34
C GLY A 187 0.74 -5.42 0.15
N LYS A 188 0.52 -4.37 0.96
CA LYS A 188 0.59 -4.50 2.42
C LYS A 188 -0.40 -5.56 2.92
N PRO A 189 -0.04 -6.43 3.87
CA PRO A 189 1.21 -6.48 4.66
C PRO A 189 2.25 -7.48 4.15
N PHE A 190 2.24 -7.86 2.89
CA PHE A 190 3.06 -8.95 2.36
C PHE A 190 4.52 -8.53 2.08
N ALA A 191 5.43 -9.52 2.11
CA ALA A 191 6.86 -9.33 1.98
C ALA A 191 7.28 -8.62 0.67
N GLU A 192 6.55 -8.85 -0.41
CA GLU A 192 6.79 -8.24 -1.72
C GLU A 192 6.77 -6.70 -1.66
N THR A 193 5.96 -6.12 -0.76
CA THR A 193 5.96 -4.68 -0.51
C THR A 193 7.29 -4.22 0.10
N VAL A 194 7.77 -4.93 1.12
CA VAL A 194 9.05 -4.59 1.77
C VAL A 194 10.20 -4.80 0.80
N GLU A 195 10.26 -5.93 0.12
CA GLU A 195 11.29 -6.24 -0.89
C GLU A 195 11.39 -5.12 -1.94
N MET A 196 10.27 -4.66 -2.47
CA MET A 196 10.27 -3.57 -3.44
C MET A 196 10.78 -2.25 -2.85
N VAL A 197 10.42 -1.93 -1.60
CA VAL A 197 10.93 -0.72 -0.92
C VAL A 197 12.44 -0.81 -0.73
N LEU A 198 12.95 -1.94 -0.27
CA LEU A 198 14.38 -2.15 -0.06
C LEU A 198 15.17 -2.09 -1.38
N ASP A 199 14.68 -2.75 -2.42
CA ASP A 199 15.27 -2.74 -3.77
C ASP A 199 15.32 -1.31 -4.34
N LYS A 200 14.25 -0.53 -4.17
CA LYS A 200 14.16 0.84 -4.67
C LYS A 200 15.10 1.80 -3.95
N THR A 201 15.28 1.62 -2.64
CA THR A 201 15.93 2.61 -1.79
C THR A 201 17.34 2.23 -1.34
N GLY A 202 17.69 0.94 -1.40
CA GLY A 202 18.97 0.40 -0.97
C GLY A 202 19.17 0.35 0.55
N PHE A 203 18.11 0.65 1.34
CA PHE A 203 18.18 0.51 2.80
C PHE A 203 17.98 -0.96 3.23
N SER A 204 18.45 -1.28 4.41
CA SER A 204 18.14 -2.57 5.07
C SER A 204 16.82 -2.49 5.83
N ALA A 205 16.15 -3.62 6.01
CA ALA A 205 14.83 -3.65 6.66
C ALA A 205 14.80 -2.97 8.05
N PRO A 206 15.80 -3.15 8.95
CA PRO A 206 15.80 -2.45 10.24
C PRO A 206 15.96 -0.92 10.16
N GLU A 207 16.32 -0.37 9.01
CA GLU A 207 16.46 1.08 8.77
C GLU A 207 15.18 1.70 8.18
N VAL A 208 14.16 0.87 7.90
CA VAL A 208 12.89 1.27 7.29
C VAL A 208 11.77 1.14 8.31
N ALA A 209 10.97 2.20 8.46
CA ALA A 209 9.76 2.18 9.28
C ALA A 209 8.51 2.31 8.38
N PHE A 210 7.59 1.37 8.48
CA PHE A 210 6.25 1.48 7.94
C PHE A 210 5.36 2.16 8.97
N VAL A 211 4.74 3.25 8.56
CA VAL A 211 3.93 4.11 9.43
C VAL A 211 2.52 4.18 8.88
N GLY A 212 1.56 3.85 9.70
CA GLY A 212 0.16 3.93 9.30
C GLY A 212 -0.79 3.82 10.48
N ASP A 213 -2.08 3.91 10.18
CA ASP A 213 -3.16 3.88 11.15
C ASP A 213 -3.79 2.49 11.32
N ARG A 214 -3.36 1.49 10.52
CA ARG A 214 -3.92 0.14 10.56
C ARG A 214 -2.90 -0.89 11.03
N LEU A 215 -3.26 -1.63 12.08
CA LEU A 215 -2.41 -2.68 12.63
C LEU A 215 -2.19 -3.83 11.64
N TYR A 216 -3.25 -4.29 10.97
CA TYR A 216 -3.24 -5.49 10.14
C TYR A 216 -2.62 -5.30 8.74
N THR A 217 -2.42 -4.07 8.28
CA THR A 217 -1.74 -3.74 7.02
C THR A 217 -0.44 -2.98 7.27
N ASP A 218 -0.50 -1.74 7.72
CA ASP A 218 0.66 -0.84 7.79
C ASP A 218 1.70 -1.33 8.79
N VAL A 219 1.28 -1.45 10.04
CA VAL A 219 2.16 -1.93 11.12
C VAL A 219 2.63 -3.35 10.84
N ALA A 220 1.71 -4.23 10.41
CA ALA A 220 2.03 -5.61 10.06
C ALA A 220 3.08 -5.71 8.96
N THR A 221 3.11 -4.78 8.00
CA THR A 221 4.13 -4.77 6.94
C THR A 221 5.53 -4.64 7.53
N GLY A 222 5.73 -3.72 8.47
CA GLY A 222 7.01 -3.58 9.17
C GLY A 222 7.33 -4.80 10.02
N VAL A 223 6.49 -5.06 11.02
CA VAL A 223 6.74 -6.05 12.07
C VAL A 223 6.91 -7.48 11.53
N LYS A 224 6.07 -7.89 10.56
CA LYS A 224 6.13 -9.26 10.03
C LYS A 224 7.28 -9.53 9.06
N ASN A 225 7.91 -8.46 8.53
CA ASN A 225 8.93 -8.57 7.49
C ASN A 225 10.30 -7.99 7.92
N GLY A 226 10.56 -7.88 9.23
CA GLY A 226 11.86 -7.47 9.77
C GLY A 226 12.20 -5.98 9.65
N ALA A 227 11.23 -5.15 9.27
CA ALA A 227 11.28 -3.70 9.31
C ALA A 227 10.60 -3.18 10.59
N VAL A 228 10.54 -1.87 10.78
CA VAL A 228 9.85 -1.25 11.92
C VAL A 228 8.39 -0.97 11.57
N GLY A 229 7.47 -1.29 12.48
CA GLY A 229 6.04 -0.99 12.36
C GLY A 229 5.60 0.07 13.36
N LEU A 230 5.26 1.28 12.89
CA LEU A 230 4.83 2.40 13.72
C LEU A 230 3.34 2.69 13.52
N LEU A 231 2.61 2.75 14.62
CA LEU A 231 1.18 3.08 14.61
C LEU A 231 0.98 4.58 14.87
N VAL A 232 0.11 5.22 14.09
CA VAL A 232 -0.46 6.54 14.38
C VAL A 232 -1.96 6.42 14.65
N LEU A 233 -2.45 7.12 15.67
CA LEU A 233 -3.84 7.05 16.13
C LEU A 233 -4.74 8.11 15.46
N THR A 234 -4.49 8.38 14.17
CA THR A 234 -5.22 9.43 13.41
C THR A 234 -6.28 8.88 12.47
N GLY A 235 -6.42 7.55 12.37
CA GLY A 235 -7.34 6.88 11.44
C GLY A 235 -8.13 5.76 12.09
N GLU A 236 -8.01 4.53 11.56
CA GLU A 236 -8.89 3.40 11.88
C GLU A 236 -8.66 2.81 13.28
N THR A 237 -7.39 2.64 13.69
CA THR A 237 -7.06 1.97 14.95
C THR A 237 -7.15 2.93 16.13
N HIS A 238 -7.84 2.51 17.19
CA HIS A 238 -7.85 3.17 18.48
C HIS A 238 -6.88 2.50 19.46
N LEU A 239 -6.41 3.24 20.47
CA LEU A 239 -5.46 2.72 21.45
C LEU A 239 -5.96 1.47 22.17
N GLU A 240 -7.26 1.36 22.38
CA GLU A 240 -7.94 0.22 23.02
C GLU A 240 -7.93 -1.06 22.17
N ASP A 241 -7.69 -0.95 20.85
CA ASP A 241 -7.63 -2.11 19.96
C ASP A 241 -6.27 -2.82 20.03
N VAL A 242 -5.21 -2.09 20.38
CA VAL A 242 -3.83 -2.59 20.36
C VAL A 242 -3.62 -3.81 21.24
N PRO A 243 -4.08 -3.85 22.54
CA PRO A 243 -3.82 -5.00 23.41
C PRO A 243 -4.41 -6.32 22.92
N THR A 244 -5.46 -6.27 22.08
CA THR A 244 -6.16 -7.46 21.57
C THR A 244 -5.71 -7.86 20.18
N SER A 245 -4.87 -7.05 19.53
CA SER A 245 -4.37 -7.31 18.18
C SER A 245 -3.25 -8.36 18.19
N GLU A 246 -3.27 -9.25 17.21
CA GLU A 246 -2.15 -10.17 16.93
C GLU A 246 -0.88 -9.44 16.48
N VAL A 247 -1.03 -8.22 15.97
CA VAL A 247 0.07 -7.37 15.51
C VAL A 247 0.32 -6.29 16.55
N GLN A 248 1.51 -6.30 17.12
CA GLN A 248 1.94 -5.30 18.10
C GLN A 248 2.89 -4.31 17.42
N PRO A 249 2.62 -2.99 17.46
CA PRO A 249 3.51 -1.98 16.91
C PRO A 249 4.80 -1.86 17.72
N ASP A 250 5.90 -1.52 17.07
CA ASP A 250 7.17 -1.22 17.74
C ASP A 250 7.11 0.10 18.53
N ALA A 251 6.27 1.06 18.09
CA ALA A 251 5.92 2.26 18.84
C ALA A 251 4.56 2.82 18.37
N ILE A 252 3.92 3.62 19.25
CA ILE A 252 2.62 4.24 19.04
C ILE A 252 2.76 5.75 19.20
N PHE A 253 2.21 6.52 18.27
CA PHE A 253 2.18 7.97 18.30
C PHE A 253 0.75 8.47 18.11
N ALA A 254 0.41 9.59 18.73
CA ALA A 254 -0.89 10.19 18.52
C ALA A 254 -1.06 10.67 17.05
N SER A 255 0.03 11.07 16.38
CA SER A 255 0.01 11.54 14.99
C SER A 255 1.41 11.62 14.38
N LEU A 256 1.51 11.84 13.07
CA LEU A 256 2.75 12.24 12.42
C LEU A 256 3.33 13.55 12.99
N GLY A 257 2.46 14.47 13.43
CA GLY A 257 2.88 15.72 14.07
C GLY A 257 3.68 15.48 15.35
N GLU A 258 3.25 14.54 16.21
CA GLU A 258 4.00 14.15 17.40
C GLU A 258 5.34 13.50 17.02
N MET A 259 5.34 12.58 16.06
CA MET A 259 6.59 11.98 15.56
C MET A 259 7.57 13.05 15.07
N GLY A 260 7.08 14.07 14.34
CA GLY A 260 7.89 15.18 13.85
C GLY A 260 8.49 16.00 14.98
N GLN A 261 7.74 16.26 16.03
CA GLN A 261 8.23 17.00 17.22
C GLN A 261 9.34 16.22 17.94
N GLN A 262 9.17 14.89 18.10
CA GLN A 262 10.20 14.04 18.71
C GLN A 262 11.45 13.95 17.81
N LEU A 263 11.27 13.85 16.50
CA LEU A 263 12.37 13.80 15.53
C LEU A 263 13.20 15.09 15.54
N CYS A 264 12.58 16.26 15.76
CA CYS A 264 13.28 17.52 15.89
C CYS A 264 14.15 17.65 17.16
N GLN A 265 13.98 16.74 18.13
CA GLN A 265 14.77 16.73 19.38
C GLN A 265 16.02 15.82 19.28
N LEU A 266 16.17 15.07 18.21
CA LEU A 266 17.31 14.20 17.91
C LEU A 266 18.44 14.97 17.23
#